data_fc4027b5002c8da84edb13476e6f4e02
#
_entry.id   fc4027b5002c8da84edb13476e6f4e02
#
_cell.length_a   1.000
_cell.length_b   1.000
_cell.length_c   1.000
_cell.angle_alpha   90.00
_cell.angle_beta   90.00
_cell.angle_gamma   90.00
#
_symmetry.space_group_name_H-M   'P 1'
#
loop_
_entity.id
_entity.type
_entity.pdbx_description
1 polymer ?
#
loop_
_entity_poly.entity_id
_entity_poly.type
_entity_poly.pdbx_seq_one_letter_code
_entity_poly.pdbx_strand_id
1 'polypeptide(L)'
;MCIRDSLIAVEEALKDSNLDLEQTDKDLAGVIWGSGIGGIKTFSEEVEDYVSNNKIPRFNPFFIPKMIADIAAGIISIRYGLRGPNFATVSACASSSHAIIDSFNYIRLGKANLFVCGGSEASIHPAGVGGFNALRALSTKNTNPTTASRPFDISRDGFVLGEGAGALILENYDHAIKRGAKIYAEIVGGGMSADAYHITAPHPEGAGAINVMKQVLADAQIQSTKIDYINVHGTSTPLGDVSEMKAIHSVFKNNIYDLNISSTKSMTGHLLGAAGAIESIASILAIKHKTIPPTINLDSLDPKLDPKVNYTANSAQEKTVTYSLCNTFGFGGHNASIIFKKF
;
A
#
# COMPACT_ATOMS: atom_id res chain seq x y z
N MET A 1 10.59 -4.64 -10.76
CA MET A 1 9.20 -4.15 -10.97
C MET A 1 8.48 -5.08 -11.92
N CYS A 2 7.27 -5.51 -11.60
CA CYS A 2 6.50 -6.41 -12.46
C CYS A 2 5.54 -5.64 -13.37
N ILE A 3 6.02 -5.23 -14.55
CA ILE A 3 5.20 -4.51 -15.54
C ILE A 3 3.99 -5.36 -15.96
N ARG A 4 4.20 -6.67 -16.13
CA ARG A 4 3.15 -7.61 -16.53
C ARG A 4 2.02 -7.68 -15.51
N ASP A 5 2.35 -7.80 -14.22
CA ASP A 5 1.37 -7.87 -13.14
C ASP A 5 0.63 -6.54 -13.00
N SER A 6 1.33 -5.41 -13.22
CA SER A 6 0.70 -4.09 -13.30
C SER A 6 -0.37 -4.04 -14.37
N LEU A 7 -0.06 -4.54 -15.58
CA LEU A 7 -1.02 -4.54 -16.70
C LEU A 7 -2.21 -5.46 -16.45
N ILE A 8 -1.98 -6.63 -15.82
CA ILE A 8 -3.07 -7.57 -15.45
C ILE A 8 -3.99 -6.92 -14.42
N ALA A 9 -3.44 -6.36 -13.34
CA ALA A 9 -4.23 -5.69 -12.30
C ALA A 9 -5.05 -4.52 -12.87
N VAL A 10 -4.44 -3.72 -13.77
CA VAL A 10 -5.13 -2.60 -14.43
C VAL A 10 -6.23 -3.10 -15.39
N GLU A 11 -5.98 -4.15 -16.14
CA GLU A 11 -6.99 -4.75 -17.03
C GLU A 11 -8.19 -5.25 -16.24
N GLU A 12 -7.97 -5.94 -15.12
CA GLU A 12 -9.03 -6.37 -14.20
C GLU A 12 -9.80 -5.18 -13.61
N ALA A 13 -9.10 -4.14 -13.16
CA ALA A 13 -9.71 -2.94 -12.60
C ALA A 13 -10.57 -2.19 -13.63
N LEU A 14 -10.07 -2.01 -14.86
CA LEU A 14 -10.82 -1.39 -15.95
C LEU A 14 -12.07 -2.21 -16.30
N LYS A 15 -11.93 -3.53 -16.39
CA LYS A 15 -13.06 -4.43 -16.64
C LYS A 15 -14.11 -4.36 -15.52
N ASP A 16 -13.69 -4.41 -14.26
CA ASP A 16 -14.59 -4.34 -13.09
C ASP A 16 -15.30 -2.99 -12.98
N SER A 17 -14.61 -1.90 -13.35
CA SER A 17 -15.18 -0.54 -13.35
C SER A 17 -16.21 -0.32 -14.44
N ASN A 18 -16.29 -1.21 -15.44
CA ASN A 18 -17.12 -1.06 -16.65
C ASN A 18 -16.94 0.31 -17.34
N LEU A 19 -15.68 0.81 -17.33
CA LEU A 19 -15.33 2.09 -17.96
C LEU A 19 -15.23 1.92 -19.48
N ASP A 20 -15.98 2.72 -20.21
CA ASP A 20 -15.86 2.79 -21.67
C ASP A 20 -14.74 3.77 -22.05
N LEU A 21 -13.59 3.22 -22.43
CA LEU A 21 -12.42 4.02 -22.82
C LEU A 21 -12.64 4.81 -24.12
N GLU A 22 -13.56 4.42 -24.98
CA GLU A 22 -13.84 5.15 -26.22
C GLU A 22 -14.67 6.41 -25.96
N GLN A 23 -15.48 6.40 -24.89
CA GLN A 23 -16.26 7.56 -24.45
C GLN A 23 -15.56 8.39 -23.36
N THR A 24 -14.40 7.94 -22.88
CA THR A 24 -13.63 8.63 -21.84
C THR A 24 -12.79 9.74 -22.47
N ASP A 25 -12.84 10.94 -21.89
CA ASP A 25 -11.88 12.00 -22.23
C ASP A 25 -10.49 11.59 -21.72
N LYS A 26 -9.67 11.11 -22.64
CA LYS A 26 -8.33 10.59 -22.35
C LYS A 26 -7.34 11.65 -21.91
N ASP A 27 -7.59 12.93 -22.18
CA ASP A 27 -6.76 14.04 -21.74
C ASP A 27 -7.01 14.41 -20.27
N LEU A 28 -8.19 14.01 -19.74
CA LEU A 28 -8.56 14.13 -18.33
C LEU A 28 -8.49 12.79 -17.57
N ALA A 29 -7.89 11.75 -18.16
CA ALA A 29 -7.66 10.44 -17.56
C ALA A 29 -6.16 10.20 -17.39
N GLY A 30 -5.71 10.11 -16.14
CA GLY A 30 -4.29 9.99 -15.80
C GLY A 30 -3.88 8.62 -15.26
N VAL A 31 -2.58 8.47 -15.01
CA VAL A 31 -2.00 7.27 -14.38
C VAL A 31 -0.99 7.71 -13.33
N ILE A 32 -1.19 7.30 -12.07
CA ILE A 32 -0.19 7.46 -11.00
C ILE A 32 0.08 6.09 -10.39
N TRP A 33 1.35 5.63 -10.47
CA TRP A 33 1.69 4.26 -10.12
C TRP A 33 2.86 4.19 -9.14
N GLY A 34 2.68 3.48 -8.03
CA GLY A 34 3.70 3.31 -6.99
C GLY A 34 4.63 2.12 -7.26
N SER A 35 5.92 2.32 -7.05
CA SER A 35 6.93 1.25 -6.99
C SER A 35 8.02 1.64 -6.01
N GLY A 36 8.37 0.74 -5.09
CA GLY A 36 9.33 1.08 -4.02
C GLY A 36 10.78 0.97 -4.46
N ILE A 37 11.14 -0.11 -5.17
CA ILE A 37 12.52 -0.42 -5.56
C ILE A 37 12.72 -0.34 -7.08
N GLY A 38 11.69 -0.63 -7.86
CA GLY A 38 11.81 -0.69 -9.30
C GLY A 38 12.43 -2.00 -9.80
N GLY A 39 13.18 -1.94 -10.90
CA GLY A 39 13.67 -3.10 -11.63
C GLY A 39 14.95 -3.73 -11.08
N ILE A 40 15.05 -3.99 -9.77
CA ILE A 40 16.25 -4.54 -9.12
C ILE A 40 16.73 -5.84 -9.75
N LYS A 41 15.83 -6.73 -10.15
CA LYS A 41 16.17 -7.98 -10.84
C LYS A 41 16.87 -7.68 -12.16
N THR A 42 16.27 -6.84 -13.00
CA THR A 42 16.84 -6.43 -14.28
C THR A 42 18.23 -5.81 -14.10
N PHE A 43 18.37 -4.92 -13.12
CA PHE A 43 19.67 -4.31 -12.81
C PHE A 43 20.72 -5.36 -12.43
N SER A 44 20.37 -6.28 -11.54
CA SER A 44 21.29 -7.32 -11.06
C SER A 44 21.74 -8.25 -12.21
N GLU A 45 20.80 -8.73 -13.04
CA GLU A 45 21.09 -9.61 -14.16
C GLU A 45 21.98 -8.93 -15.22
N GLU A 46 21.69 -7.69 -15.59
CA GLU A 46 22.49 -6.95 -16.58
C GLU A 46 23.89 -6.61 -16.07
N VAL A 47 24.05 -6.36 -14.76
CA VAL A 47 25.38 -6.15 -14.15
C VAL A 47 26.15 -7.47 -14.08
N GLU A 48 25.52 -8.58 -13.78
CA GLU A 48 26.13 -9.90 -13.79
C GLU A 48 26.62 -10.27 -15.18
N ASP A 49 25.79 -10.05 -16.21
CA ASP A 49 26.16 -10.27 -17.61
C ASP A 49 27.35 -9.38 -18.03
N TYR A 50 27.34 -8.12 -17.64
CA TYR A 50 28.46 -7.21 -17.90
C TYR A 50 29.76 -7.69 -17.28
N VAL A 51 29.74 -8.12 -16.03
CA VAL A 51 30.94 -8.62 -15.33
C VAL A 51 31.42 -9.93 -15.95
N SER A 52 30.52 -10.86 -16.25
CA SER A 52 30.83 -12.16 -16.85
C SER A 52 31.36 -12.07 -18.29
N ASN A 53 30.97 -11.03 -19.01
CA ASN A 53 31.38 -10.76 -20.38
C ASN A 53 32.62 -9.83 -20.46
N ASN A 54 33.62 -10.03 -19.61
CA ASN A 54 34.87 -9.28 -19.57
C ASN A 54 34.66 -7.74 -19.46
N LYS A 55 33.58 -7.28 -18.84
CA LYS A 55 33.23 -5.87 -18.70
C LYS A 55 33.04 -5.14 -20.05
N ILE A 56 32.62 -5.87 -21.08
CA ILE A 56 32.24 -5.26 -22.35
C ILE A 56 30.82 -4.68 -22.17
N PRO A 57 30.61 -3.37 -22.36
CA PRO A 57 29.33 -2.72 -22.08
C PRO A 57 28.27 -2.99 -23.16
N ARG A 58 27.86 -4.22 -23.28
CA ARG A 58 26.78 -4.68 -24.18
C ARG A 58 25.55 -4.99 -23.36
N PHE A 59 24.75 -3.95 -23.06
CA PHE A 59 23.51 -4.07 -22.32
C PHE A 59 22.31 -4.30 -23.23
N ASN A 60 21.25 -4.90 -22.69
CA ASN A 60 19.98 -5.01 -23.38
C ASN A 60 19.43 -3.60 -23.69
N PRO A 61 18.93 -3.31 -24.89
CA PRO A 61 18.35 -2.00 -25.23
C PRO A 61 17.21 -1.57 -24.30
N PHE A 62 16.52 -2.52 -23.69
CA PHE A 62 15.46 -2.29 -22.71
C PHE A 62 15.93 -2.29 -21.26
N PHE A 63 17.24 -2.31 -21.00
CA PHE A 63 17.78 -2.31 -19.64
C PHE A 63 17.23 -1.14 -18.82
N ILE A 64 17.48 0.08 -19.26
CA ILE A 64 17.02 1.28 -18.56
C ILE A 64 15.48 1.33 -18.46
N PRO A 65 14.71 1.16 -19.56
CA PRO A 65 13.25 1.13 -19.47
C PRO A 65 12.68 0.07 -18.50
N LYS A 66 13.32 -1.10 -18.38
CA LYS A 66 12.86 -2.14 -17.44
C LYS A 66 13.28 -1.88 -15.99
N MET A 67 14.27 -1.03 -15.77
CA MET A 67 14.82 -0.75 -14.44
C MET A 67 14.09 0.40 -13.73
N ILE A 68 13.77 1.47 -14.46
CA ILE A 68 13.21 2.69 -13.87
C ILE A 68 11.78 2.49 -13.33
N ALA A 69 11.49 3.12 -12.20
CA ALA A 69 10.25 2.88 -11.45
C ALA A 69 8.98 3.44 -12.15
N ASP A 70 9.11 4.42 -13.02
CA ASP A 70 8.01 5.10 -13.70
C ASP A 70 7.45 4.36 -14.91
N ILE A 71 8.18 3.37 -15.42
CA ILE A 71 7.81 2.74 -16.69
C ILE A 71 6.46 2.02 -16.65
N ALA A 72 6.01 1.54 -15.48
CA ALA A 72 4.70 0.93 -15.37
C ALA A 72 3.59 1.96 -15.66
N ALA A 73 3.69 3.17 -15.09
CA ALA A 73 2.76 4.26 -15.39
C ALA A 73 2.77 4.60 -16.89
N GLY A 74 3.97 4.71 -17.49
CA GLY A 74 4.14 4.99 -18.91
C GLY A 74 3.50 3.90 -19.81
N ILE A 75 3.75 2.63 -19.53
CA ILE A 75 3.19 1.52 -20.33
C ILE A 75 1.66 1.43 -20.18
N ILE A 76 1.12 1.64 -18.97
CA ILE A 76 -0.34 1.69 -18.75
C ILE A 76 -0.95 2.82 -19.60
N SER A 77 -0.36 4.02 -19.55
CA SER A 77 -0.79 5.16 -20.34
C SER A 77 -0.79 4.85 -21.85
N ILE A 78 0.31 4.29 -22.35
CA ILE A 78 0.44 3.94 -23.77
C ILE A 78 -0.62 2.90 -24.18
N ARG A 79 -0.79 1.84 -23.38
CA ARG A 79 -1.70 0.73 -23.70
C ARG A 79 -3.16 1.16 -23.81
N TYR A 80 -3.58 2.07 -22.94
CA TYR A 80 -4.98 2.50 -22.85
C TYR A 80 -5.22 3.91 -23.42
N GLY A 81 -4.18 4.57 -23.91
CA GLY A 81 -4.25 5.89 -24.52
C GLY A 81 -4.56 7.02 -23.53
N LEU A 82 -4.26 6.84 -22.24
CA LEU A 82 -4.53 7.83 -21.19
C LEU A 82 -3.49 8.96 -21.24
N ARG A 83 -3.91 10.20 -21.44
CA ARG A 83 -3.03 11.34 -21.71
C ARG A 83 -3.05 12.43 -20.62
N GLY A 84 -3.81 12.20 -19.55
CA GLY A 84 -3.77 13.06 -18.35
C GLY A 84 -2.45 12.95 -17.59
N PRO A 85 -2.35 13.49 -16.37
CA PRO A 85 -1.13 13.43 -15.58
C PRO A 85 -0.62 12.00 -15.44
N ASN A 86 0.68 11.79 -15.72
CA ASN A 86 1.31 10.47 -15.72
C ASN A 86 2.68 10.53 -15.05
N PHE A 87 2.83 9.87 -13.90
CA PHE A 87 4.08 9.78 -13.16
C PHE A 87 4.07 8.62 -12.15
N ALA A 88 5.25 8.32 -11.59
CA ALA A 88 5.38 7.35 -10.52
C ALA A 88 5.64 8.02 -9.17
N THR A 89 5.14 7.41 -8.10
CA THR A 89 5.51 7.73 -6.73
C THR A 89 6.51 6.71 -6.21
N VAL A 90 7.61 7.20 -5.63
CA VAL A 90 8.67 6.38 -5.05
C VAL A 90 8.91 6.84 -3.61
N SER A 91 8.34 6.11 -2.66
CA SER A 91 8.42 6.37 -1.22
C SER A 91 8.42 5.07 -0.42
N ALA A 92 9.28 4.13 -0.86
CA ALA A 92 9.42 2.81 -0.28
C ALA A 92 8.05 2.10 -0.13
N CYS A 93 7.72 1.61 1.08
CA CYS A 93 6.47 0.89 1.32
C CYS A 93 5.21 1.76 1.17
N ALA A 94 5.30 3.09 1.23
CA ALA A 94 4.18 4.01 1.09
C ALA A 94 3.88 4.40 -0.38
N SER A 95 4.64 3.89 -1.36
CA SER A 95 4.58 4.34 -2.75
C SER A 95 3.16 4.28 -3.33
N SER A 96 2.48 3.15 -3.27
CA SER A 96 1.13 3.04 -3.83
C SER A 96 0.06 3.80 -3.06
N SER A 97 0.22 3.98 -1.73
CA SER A 97 -0.66 4.88 -0.97
C SER A 97 -0.50 6.33 -1.41
N HIS A 98 0.73 6.79 -1.64
CA HIS A 98 0.97 8.12 -2.20
C HIS A 98 0.38 8.26 -3.61
N ALA A 99 0.50 7.22 -4.47
CA ALA A 99 -0.14 7.22 -5.78
C ALA A 99 -1.66 7.43 -5.70
N ILE A 100 -2.32 6.77 -4.76
CA ILE A 100 -3.76 6.91 -4.52
C ILE A 100 -4.10 8.30 -3.99
N ILE A 101 -3.34 8.82 -3.00
CA ILE A 101 -3.55 10.14 -2.41
C ILE A 101 -3.33 11.24 -3.45
N ASP A 102 -2.28 11.16 -4.26
CA ASP A 102 -2.02 12.14 -5.32
C ASP A 102 -3.14 12.12 -6.37
N SER A 103 -3.59 10.92 -6.79
CA SER A 103 -4.73 10.78 -7.70
C SER A 103 -5.99 11.44 -7.13
N PHE A 104 -6.30 11.22 -5.86
CA PHE A 104 -7.40 11.86 -5.15
C PHE A 104 -7.27 13.39 -5.14
N ASN A 105 -6.08 13.90 -4.83
CA ASN A 105 -5.82 15.33 -4.81
C ASN A 105 -5.93 15.97 -6.20
N TYR A 106 -5.42 15.32 -7.26
CA TYR A 106 -5.55 15.82 -8.63
C TYR A 106 -7.01 15.90 -9.08
N ILE A 107 -7.84 14.91 -8.70
CA ILE A 107 -9.28 14.94 -8.97
C ILE A 107 -9.95 16.10 -8.22
N ARG A 108 -9.66 16.27 -6.93
CA ARG A 108 -10.19 17.38 -6.10
C ARG A 108 -9.82 18.75 -6.66
N LEU A 109 -8.64 18.86 -7.24
CA LEU A 109 -8.15 20.10 -7.88
C LEU A 109 -8.69 20.31 -9.30
N GLY A 110 -9.54 19.41 -9.81
CA GLY A 110 -10.11 19.49 -11.16
C GLY A 110 -9.07 19.32 -12.28
N LYS A 111 -7.94 18.66 -12.01
CA LYS A 111 -6.86 18.43 -12.98
C LYS A 111 -7.07 17.16 -13.82
N ALA A 112 -7.93 16.27 -13.38
CA ALA A 112 -8.38 15.09 -14.11
C ALA A 112 -9.73 14.63 -13.58
N ASN A 113 -10.47 13.87 -14.37
CA ASN A 113 -11.73 13.25 -13.98
C ASN A 113 -11.53 11.82 -13.50
N LEU A 114 -10.43 11.19 -13.90
CA LEU A 114 -10.19 9.78 -13.66
C LEU A 114 -8.69 9.50 -13.54
N PHE A 115 -8.33 8.56 -12.66
CA PHE A 115 -7.00 7.96 -12.58
C PHE A 115 -7.07 6.44 -12.54
N VAL A 116 -6.18 5.80 -13.28
CA VAL A 116 -5.69 4.48 -12.97
C VAL A 116 -4.56 4.65 -11.97
N CYS A 117 -4.76 4.21 -10.73
CA CYS A 117 -3.76 4.37 -9.67
C CYS A 117 -3.57 3.07 -8.90
N GLY A 118 -2.45 2.96 -8.22
CA GLY A 118 -2.07 1.77 -7.47
C GLY A 118 -0.58 1.59 -7.41
N GLY A 119 -0.12 0.34 -7.45
CA GLY A 119 1.31 0.06 -7.45
C GLY A 119 1.64 -1.42 -7.64
N SER A 120 2.91 -1.68 -7.91
CA SER A 120 3.44 -3.02 -8.11
C SER A 120 4.86 -3.14 -7.57
N GLU A 121 5.20 -4.35 -7.11
CA GLU A 121 6.55 -4.68 -6.68
C GLU A 121 6.89 -6.14 -7.01
N ALA A 122 8.13 -6.40 -7.44
CA ALA A 122 8.65 -7.73 -7.69
C ALA A 122 10.14 -7.76 -7.28
N SER A 123 10.38 -7.85 -5.98
CA SER A 123 11.71 -7.74 -5.38
C SER A 123 12.22 -9.05 -4.78
N ILE A 124 11.51 -10.17 -4.96
CA ILE A 124 11.96 -11.51 -4.55
C ILE A 124 13.02 -12.00 -5.54
N HIS A 125 14.23 -11.53 -5.32
CA HIS A 125 15.43 -11.81 -6.08
C HIS A 125 16.62 -11.84 -5.11
N PRO A 126 17.70 -12.59 -5.36
CA PRO A 126 18.83 -12.65 -4.43
C PRO A 126 19.34 -11.29 -3.94
N ALA A 127 19.43 -10.29 -4.83
CA ALA A 127 19.83 -8.93 -4.44
C ALA A 127 18.80 -8.25 -3.50
N GLY A 128 17.50 -8.40 -3.78
CA GLY A 128 16.43 -7.84 -2.93
C GLY A 128 16.38 -8.53 -1.57
N VAL A 129 16.30 -9.85 -1.56
CA VAL A 129 16.27 -10.65 -0.31
C VAL A 129 17.56 -10.44 0.49
N GLY A 130 18.73 -10.49 -0.17
CA GLY A 130 20.03 -10.28 0.48
C GLY A 130 20.17 -8.89 1.10
N GLY A 131 19.69 -7.85 0.39
CA GLY A 131 19.69 -6.48 0.89
C GLY A 131 18.86 -6.31 2.16
N PHE A 132 17.61 -6.78 2.17
CA PHE A 132 16.77 -6.74 3.37
C PHE A 132 17.26 -7.65 4.49
N ASN A 133 17.86 -8.79 4.17
CA ASN A 133 18.48 -9.67 5.16
C ASN A 133 19.70 -9.00 5.83
N ALA A 134 20.51 -8.29 5.07
CA ALA A 134 21.65 -7.52 5.63
C ALA A 134 21.18 -6.45 6.62
N LEU A 135 19.99 -5.88 6.45
CA LEU A 135 19.34 -4.97 7.39
C LEU A 135 18.71 -5.68 8.60
N ARG A 136 18.72 -7.02 8.63
CA ARG A 136 17.99 -7.84 9.62
C ARG A 136 16.51 -7.49 9.71
N ALA A 137 15.90 -7.17 8.57
CA ALA A 137 14.51 -6.75 8.50
C ALA A 137 13.55 -7.92 8.19
N LEU A 138 14.08 -9.02 7.62
CA LEU A 138 13.29 -10.20 7.26
C LEU A 138 13.16 -11.18 8.41
N SER A 139 12.03 -11.88 8.43
CA SER A 139 11.86 -13.07 9.29
C SER A 139 12.83 -14.18 8.87
N THR A 140 13.38 -14.87 9.86
CA THR A 140 14.28 -16.03 9.69
C THR A 140 13.58 -17.37 9.95
N LYS A 141 12.26 -17.39 10.12
CA LYS A 141 11.45 -18.57 10.41
C LYS A 141 11.23 -19.45 9.18
N ASN A 142 12.30 -20.00 8.62
CA ASN A 142 12.27 -20.81 7.39
C ASN A 142 11.73 -22.23 7.60
N THR A 143 11.74 -22.75 8.84
CA THR A 143 11.22 -24.08 9.16
C THR A 143 9.70 -24.17 9.11
N ASN A 144 9.01 -23.06 9.32
CA ASN A 144 7.56 -22.95 9.18
C ASN A 144 7.17 -21.64 8.49
N PRO A 145 7.34 -21.53 7.17
CA PRO A 145 7.16 -20.29 6.43
C PRO A 145 5.72 -19.76 6.44
N THR A 146 4.72 -20.62 6.60
CA THR A 146 3.30 -20.23 6.64
C THR A 146 2.95 -19.42 7.89
N THR A 147 3.76 -19.52 8.95
CA THR A 147 3.58 -18.77 10.21
C THR A 147 4.66 -17.71 10.44
N ALA A 148 5.50 -17.42 9.44
CA ALA A 148 6.60 -16.48 9.57
C ALA A 148 6.12 -15.03 9.67
N SER A 149 5.13 -14.61 8.85
CA SER A 149 4.48 -13.32 9.00
C SER A 149 3.42 -13.39 10.09
N ARG A 150 3.70 -12.73 11.23
CA ARG A 150 2.88 -12.81 12.45
C ARG A 150 2.82 -11.46 13.19
N PRO A 151 2.18 -10.45 12.59
CA PRO A 151 2.07 -9.13 13.20
C PRO A 151 1.50 -9.20 14.61
N PHE A 152 2.05 -8.37 15.52
CA PHE A 152 1.67 -8.25 16.94
C PHE A 152 2.02 -9.45 17.83
N ASP A 153 2.38 -10.59 17.27
CA ASP A 153 2.78 -11.78 18.05
C ASP A 153 4.14 -11.55 18.74
N ILE A 154 4.28 -12.06 19.96
CA ILE A 154 5.52 -11.94 20.74
C ILE A 154 6.73 -12.54 20.04
N SER A 155 6.52 -13.59 19.23
CA SER A 155 7.59 -14.31 18.55
C SER A 155 7.91 -13.79 17.14
N ARG A 156 7.33 -12.64 16.70
CA ARG A 156 7.66 -12.02 15.43
C ARG A 156 9.12 -11.58 15.38
N ASP A 157 9.75 -11.71 14.24
CA ASP A 157 11.19 -11.46 14.08
C ASP A 157 11.55 -10.66 12.82
N GLY A 158 10.56 -10.22 12.04
CA GLY A 158 10.76 -9.49 10.80
C GLY A 158 9.62 -9.72 9.81
N PHE A 159 9.63 -9.01 8.70
CA PHE A 159 8.60 -9.18 7.68
C PHE A 159 8.95 -10.32 6.70
N VAL A 160 7.94 -10.79 6.00
CA VAL A 160 8.07 -11.71 4.86
C VAL A 160 7.85 -10.92 3.58
N LEU A 161 8.77 -11.01 2.61
CA LEU A 161 8.61 -10.36 1.31
C LEU A 161 7.44 -10.98 0.54
N GLY A 162 6.61 -10.10 -0.03
CA GLY A 162 5.59 -10.45 -1.00
C GLY A 162 5.83 -9.72 -2.33
N GLU A 163 5.24 -10.22 -3.40
CA GLU A 163 5.23 -9.60 -4.73
C GLU A 163 3.80 -9.50 -5.24
N GLY A 164 3.55 -8.53 -6.10
CA GLY A 164 2.26 -8.38 -6.75
C GLY A 164 1.95 -6.96 -7.18
N ALA A 165 0.69 -6.75 -7.56
CA ALA A 165 0.17 -5.46 -7.98
C ALA A 165 -1.28 -5.27 -7.50
N GLY A 166 -1.65 -4.02 -7.24
CA GLY A 166 -3.02 -3.62 -6.98
C GLY A 166 -3.36 -2.37 -7.80
N ALA A 167 -4.54 -2.35 -8.40
CA ALA A 167 -5.03 -1.24 -9.21
C ALA A 167 -6.42 -0.79 -8.75
N LEU A 168 -6.62 0.52 -8.72
CA LEU A 168 -7.91 1.16 -8.49
C LEU A 168 -8.22 2.13 -9.62
N ILE A 169 -9.49 2.21 -9.99
CA ILE A 169 -10.01 3.29 -10.83
C ILE A 169 -10.60 4.33 -9.90
N LEU A 170 -9.89 5.43 -9.74
CA LEU A 170 -10.37 6.61 -9.02
C LEU A 170 -11.07 7.54 -9.99
N GLU A 171 -12.24 8.02 -9.59
CA GLU A 171 -13.09 8.79 -10.48
C GLU A 171 -13.76 9.95 -9.76
N ASN A 172 -13.90 11.07 -10.44
CA ASN A 172 -14.70 12.18 -9.96
C ASN A 172 -16.14 11.71 -9.71
N TYR A 173 -16.73 12.13 -8.61
CA TYR A 173 -18.07 11.71 -8.18
C TYR A 173 -19.14 11.92 -9.27
N ASP A 174 -19.23 13.15 -9.81
CA ASP A 174 -20.25 13.49 -10.81
C ASP A 174 -20.06 12.70 -12.11
N HIS A 175 -18.79 12.46 -12.49
CA HIS A 175 -18.45 11.63 -13.63
C HIS A 175 -18.91 10.18 -13.42
N ALA A 176 -18.63 9.60 -12.25
CA ALA A 176 -19.01 8.23 -11.89
C ALA A 176 -20.54 8.05 -11.87
N ILE A 177 -21.26 8.97 -11.24
CA ILE A 177 -22.73 8.95 -11.19
C ILE A 177 -23.33 9.08 -12.58
N LYS A 178 -22.84 10.02 -13.40
CA LYS A 178 -23.36 10.27 -14.76
C LYS A 178 -23.29 9.05 -15.67
N ARG A 179 -22.22 8.23 -15.52
CA ARG A 179 -22.08 7.00 -16.32
C ARG A 179 -22.70 5.75 -15.66
N GLY A 180 -23.30 5.87 -14.47
CA GLY A 180 -23.87 4.76 -13.71
C GLY A 180 -22.81 3.78 -13.19
N ALA A 181 -21.67 4.28 -12.74
CA ALA A 181 -20.57 3.46 -12.23
C ALA A 181 -20.99 2.63 -11.01
N LYS A 182 -20.46 1.43 -10.90
CA LYS A 182 -20.49 0.64 -9.67
C LYS A 182 -19.46 1.20 -8.70
N ILE A 183 -19.91 1.95 -7.69
CA ILE A 183 -19.05 2.56 -6.70
C ILE A 183 -18.89 1.62 -5.51
N TYR A 184 -17.65 1.33 -5.12
CA TYR A 184 -17.32 0.49 -3.96
C TYR A 184 -17.25 1.30 -2.66
N ALA A 185 -16.60 2.45 -2.73
CA ALA A 185 -16.39 3.37 -1.61
C ALA A 185 -16.03 4.75 -2.13
N GLU A 186 -16.07 5.75 -1.25
CA GLU A 186 -15.59 7.10 -1.47
C GLU A 186 -14.27 7.27 -0.71
N ILE A 187 -13.24 7.87 -1.33
CA ILE A 187 -12.08 8.39 -0.61
C ILE A 187 -12.47 9.75 -0.05
N VAL A 188 -12.44 9.89 1.26
CA VAL A 188 -12.83 11.13 1.94
C VAL A 188 -11.66 11.89 2.54
N GLY A 189 -10.49 11.26 2.66
CA GLY A 189 -9.29 11.93 3.14
C GLY A 189 -8.01 11.20 2.75
N GLY A 190 -6.95 11.98 2.55
CA GLY A 190 -5.58 11.54 2.32
C GLY A 190 -4.62 12.35 3.22
N GLY A 191 -3.72 11.66 3.91
CA GLY A 191 -2.69 12.26 4.74
C GLY A 191 -1.31 11.76 4.38
N MET A 192 -0.32 12.67 4.44
CA MET A 192 1.09 12.35 4.20
C MET A 192 1.95 13.08 5.23
N SER A 193 2.94 12.39 5.81
CA SER A 193 3.89 12.98 6.74
C SER A 193 5.25 12.30 6.67
N ALA A 194 6.21 12.82 7.43
CA ALA A 194 7.52 12.19 7.59
C ALA A 194 7.85 12.02 9.08
N ASP A 195 8.57 10.94 9.40
CA ASP A 195 9.12 10.72 10.75
C ASP A 195 10.25 11.68 11.08
N ALA A 196 11.04 12.07 10.08
CA ALA A 196 12.26 12.89 10.22
C ALA A 196 13.18 12.38 11.34
N TYR A 197 13.34 11.06 11.45
CA TYR A 197 14.02 10.42 12.57
C TYR A 197 15.19 9.53 12.13
N HIS A 198 14.93 8.49 11.35
CA HIS A 198 15.93 7.49 10.95
C HIS A 198 15.61 6.92 9.56
N ILE A 199 16.64 6.42 8.85
CA ILE A 199 16.45 5.92 7.46
C ILE A 199 15.59 4.65 7.37
N THR A 200 15.57 3.80 8.40
CA THR A 200 14.82 2.52 8.38
C THR A 200 13.99 2.26 9.63
N ALA A 201 14.38 2.81 10.80
CA ALA A 201 13.63 2.61 12.03
C ALA A 201 12.48 3.63 12.16
N PRO A 202 11.29 3.20 12.61
CA PRO A 202 10.21 4.12 12.91
C PRO A 202 10.55 4.99 14.12
N HIS A 203 9.91 6.16 14.22
CA HIS A 203 10.02 6.97 15.42
C HIS A 203 9.51 6.19 16.64
N PRO A 204 10.23 6.07 17.77
CA PRO A 204 9.86 5.20 18.90
C PRO A 204 8.48 5.47 19.50
N GLU A 205 8.04 6.73 19.46
CA GLU A 205 6.72 7.17 19.92
C GLU A 205 5.72 7.35 18.76
N GLY A 206 6.05 6.92 17.54
CA GLY A 206 5.20 7.00 16.38
C GLY A 206 4.79 8.42 15.96
N ALA A 207 5.67 9.42 16.14
CA ALA A 207 5.33 10.82 15.93
C ALA A 207 4.80 11.11 14.51
N GLY A 208 5.47 10.59 13.46
CA GLY A 208 5.03 10.74 12.09
C GLY A 208 3.70 10.01 11.83
N ALA A 209 3.54 8.80 12.37
CA ALA A 209 2.29 8.03 12.27
C ALA A 209 1.12 8.75 12.98
N ILE A 210 1.36 9.37 14.15
CA ILE A 210 0.36 10.22 14.83
C ILE A 210 -0.02 11.39 13.93
N ASN A 211 0.98 12.05 13.36
CA ASN A 211 0.75 13.23 12.52
C ASN A 211 -0.08 12.89 11.28
N VAL A 212 0.28 11.83 10.54
CA VAL A 212 -0.45 11.45 9.33
C VAL A 212 -1.89 11.04 9.62
N MET A 213 -2.14 10.30 10.73
CA MET A 213 -3.50 9.94 11.11
C MET A 213 -4.33 11.15 11.53
N LYS A 214 -3.74 12.16 12.20
CA LYS A 214 -4.42 13.42 12.49
C LYS A 214 -4.70 14.22 11.22
N GLN A 215 -3.77 14.28 10.29
CA GLN A 215 -3.96 14.96 9.01
C GLN A 215 -5.09 14.34 8.20
N VAL A 216 -5.14 13.02 8.06
CA VAL A 216 -6.18 12.36 7.27
C VAL A 216 -7.57 12.51 7.88
N LEU A 217 -7.68 12.50 9.21
CA LEU A 217 -8.94 12.78 9.91
C LEU A 217 -9.39 14.24 9.69
N ALA A 218 -8.45 15.18 9.72
CA ALA A 218 -8.73 16.60 9.44
C ALA A 218 -9.13 16.82 7.97
N ASP A 219 -8.43 16.19 7.03
CA ASP A 219 -8.76 16.27 5.59
C ASP A 219 -10.14 15.68 5.30
N ALA A 220 -10.48 14.56 5.93
CA ALA A 220 -11.81 13.95 5.85
C ALA A 220 -12.90 14.72 6.63
N GLN A 221 -12.54 15.69 7.46
CA GLN A 221 -13.44 16.46 8.35
C GLN A 221 -14.27 15.56 9.26
N ILE A 222 -13.68 14.47 9.76
CA ILE A 222 -14.35 13.55 10.69
C ILE A 222 -13.56 13.39 12.00
N GLN A 223 -14.28 12.99 13.05
CA GLN A 223 -13.68 12.62 14.33
C GLN A 223 -13.18 11.17 14.28
N SER A 224 -12.17 10.84 15.07
CA SER A 224 -11.65 9.47 15.19
C SER A 224 -12.70 8.44 15.59
N THR A 225 -13.74 8.85 16.30
CA THR A 225 -14.90 8.02 16.69
C THR A 225 -15.72 7.47 15.53
N LYS A 226 -15.52 7.97 14.31
CA LYS A 226 -16.23 7.50 13.11
C LYS A 226 -15.54 6.33 12.41
N ILE A 227 -14.28 6.08 12.72
CA ILE A 227 -13.53 4.97 12.13
C ILE A 227 -13.96 3.66 12.79
N ASP A 228 -14.32 2.68 11.97
CA ASP A 228 -14.75 1.35 12.39
C ASP A 228 -13.63 0.30 12.27
N TYR A 229 -12.74 0.49 11.30
CA TYR A 229 -11.67 -0.46 10.96
C TYR A 229 -10.38 0.26 10.57
N ILE A 230 -9.24 -0.27 11.04
CA ILE A 230 -7.91 0.16 10.60
C ILE A 230 -7.18 -1.03 10.00
N ASN A 231 -6.84 -0.93 8.70
CA ASN A 231 -5.85 -1.78 8.08
C ASN A 231 -4.48 -1.16 8.35
N VAL A 232 -3.72 -1.78 9.23
CA VAL A 232 -2.47 -1.23 9.71
C VAL A 232 -1.29 -1.57 8.81
N HIS A 233 -0.22 -0.80 8.93
CA HIS A 233 1.04 -1.17 8.29
C HIS A 233 1.57 -2.51 8.81
N GLY A 234 1.60 -2.74 10.11
CA GLY A 234 1.76 -4.02 10.80
C GLY A 234 2.64 -5.06 10.08
N THR A 235 3.95 -4.80 9.97
CA THR A 235 4.87 -5.60 9.15
C THR A 235 5.41 -6.85 9.83
N SER A 236 4.97 -7.18 11.04
CA SER A 236 5.57 -8.28 11.83
C SER A 236 7.00 -7.98 12.29
N THR A 237 7.35 -6.69 12.42
CA THR A 237 8.65 -6.28 12.96
C THR A 237 8.54 -5.90 14.43
N PRO A 238 9.56 -6.23 15.26
CA PRO A 238 9.50 -5.98 16.71
C PRO A 238 9.28 -4.51 17.09
N LEU A 239 9.86 -3.57 16.34
CA LEU A 239 9.75 -2.14 16.60
C LEU A 239 8.56 -1.49 15.90
N GLY A 240 8.31 -1.87 14.65
CA GLY A 240 7.28 -1.26 13.81
C GLY A 240 5.89 -1.42 14.40
N ASP A 241 5.52 -2.64 14.74
CA ASP A 241 4.19 -2.95 15.25
C ASP A 241 3.91 -2.22 16.58
N VAL A 242 4.91 -2.13 17.48
CA VAL A 242 4.77 -1.41 18.75
C VAL A 242 4.63 0.10 18.54
N SER A 243 5.46 0.68 17.66
CA SER A 243 5.41 2.11 17.35
C SER A 243 4.07 2.51 16.74
N GLU A 244 3.56 1.71 15.80
CA GLU A 244 2.27 1.97 15.16
C GLU A 244 1.13 1.89 16.18
N MET A 245 1.12 0.89 17.06
CA MET A 245 0.08 0.77 18.09
C MET A 245 0.12 1.91 19.10
N LYS A 246 1.29 2.42 19.49
CA LYS A 246 1.40 3.64 20.29
C LYS A 246 0.77 4.85 19.58
N ALA A 247 1.02 4.97 18.27
CA ALA A 247 0.45 6.05 17.49
C ALA A 247 -1.08 5.96 17.42
N ILE A 248 -1.62 4.77 17.18
CA ILE A 248 -3.06 4.53 17.15
C ILE A 248 -3.69 4.85 18.51
N HIS A 249 -3.10 4.38 19.60
CA HIS A 249 -3.55 4.73 20.97
C HIS A 249 -3.60 6.25 21.21
N SER A 250 -2.56 6.96 20.77
CA SER A 250 -2.47 8.42 20.91
C SER A 250 -3.59 9.17 20.18
N VAL A 251 -3.94 8.71 18.98
CA VAL A 251 -4.95 9.36 18.12
C VAL A 251 -6.37 8.97 18.53
N PHE A 252 -6.61 7.67 18.76
CA PHE A 252 -7.96 7.14 18.99
C PHE A 252 -8.35 7.12 20.47
N LYS A 253 -7.39 7.16 21.38
CA LYS A 253 -7.64 7.16 22.85
C LYS A 253 -8.56 6.00 23.24
N ASN A 254 -9.63 6.29 23.99
CA ASN A 254 -10.58 5.26 24.43
C ASN A 254 -11.38 4.62 23.27
N ASN A 255 -11.51 5.30 22.13
CA ASN A 255 -12.24 4.74 20.97
C ASN A 255 -11.49 3.58 20.32
N ILE A 256 -10.21 3.35 20.65
CA ILE A 256 -9.45 2.21 20.14
C ILE A 256 -10.09 0.87 20.50
N TYR A 257 -10.85 0.80 21.60
CA TYR A 257 -11.50 -0.42 22.04
C TYR A 257 -12.76 -0.76 21.24
N ASP A 258 -13.30 0.21 20.49
CA ASP A 258 -14.44 0.03 19.58
C ASP A 258 -14.02 -0.30 18.15
N LEU A 259 -12.71 -0.19 17.87
CA LEU A 259 -12.13 -0.46 16.55
C LEU A 259 -11.84 -1.94 16.36
N ASN A 260 -11.90 -2.37 15.11
CA ASN A 260 -11.13 -3.54 14.66
C ASN A 260 -9.85 -3.06 14.01
N ILE A 261 -8.76 -3.73 14.34
CA ILE A 261 -7.45 -3.51 13.75
C ILE A 261 -6.99 -4.83 13.14
N SER A 262 -6.46 -4.81 11.91
CA SER A 262 -5.81 -6.01 11.38
C SER A 262 -4.67 -5.68 10.43
N SER A 263 -3.69 -6.58 10.37
CA SER A 263 -2.64 -6.56 9.35
C SER A 263 -2.87 -7.67 8.35
N THR A 264 -3.26 -7.29 7.13
CA THR A 264 -3.38 -8.23 6.02
C THR A 264 -2.03 -8.79 5.55
N LYS A 265 -0.91 -8.15 5.95
CA LYS A 265 0.44 -8.67 5.70
C LYS A 265 0.72 -10.02 6.39
N SER A 266 -0.09 -10.40 7.38
CA SER A 266 -0.07 -11.75 7.93
C SER A 266 -0.37 -12.83 6.89
N MET A 267 -1.18 -12.51 5.88
CA MET A 267 -1.61 -13.41 4.79
C MET A 267 -0.83 -13.20 3.49
N THR A 268 -0.54 -11.93 3.15
CA THR A 268 0.06 -11.58 1.85
C THR A 268 1.58 -11.44 1.90
N GLY A 269 2.16 -11.33 3.09
CA GLY A 269 3.49 -10.76 3.24
C GLY A 269 3.51 -9.26 2.95
N HIS A 270 4.69 -8.68 2.91
CA HIS A 270 4.88 -7.25 2.67
C HIS A 270 5.26 -7.00 1.21
N LEU A 271 4.34 -6.47 0.41
CA LEU A 271 4.53 -6.20 -1.01
C LEU A 271 5.26 -4.86 -1.27
N LEU A 272 5.95 -4.31 -0.29
CA LEU A 272 6.74 -3.06 -0.41
C LEU A 272 5.94 -1.95 -1.09
N GLY A 273 6.38 -1.46 -2.26
CA GLY A 273 5.70 -0.38 -2.98
C GLY A 273 4.26 -0.67 -3.42
N ALA A 274 3.88 -1.95 -3.53
CA ALA A 274 2.51 -2.35 -3.86
C ALA A 274 1.60 -2.50 -2.62
N ALA A 275 2.18 -2.50 -1.40
CA ALA A 275 1.46 -2.80 -0.17
C ALA A 275 0.21 -1.94 0.02
N GLY A 276 0.35 -0.62 -0.08
CA GLY A 276 -0.77 0.30 0.12
C GLY A 276 -1.92 0.13 -0.86
N ALA A 277 -1.65 -0.32 -2.09
CA ALA A 277 -2.71 -0.58 -3.08
C ALA A 277 -3.55 -1.79 -2.68
N ILE A 278 -2.93 -2.92 -2.34
CA ILE A 278 -3.68 -4.13 -1.94
C ILE A 278 -4.38 -3.96 -0.60
N GLU A 279 -3.79 -3.21 0.33
CA GLU A 279 -4.38 -2.88 1.63
C GLU A 279 -5.54 -1.90 1.52
N SER A 280 -5.47 -0.95 0.58
CA SER A 280 -6.60 -0.10 0.20
C SER A 280 -7.75 -0.92 -0.37
N ILE A 281 -7.46 -1.86 -1.28
CA ILE A 281 -8.46 -2.79 -1.81
C ILE A 281 -9.08 -3.63 -0.70
N ALA A 282 -8.28 -4.18 0.21
CA ALA A 282 -8.78 -4.95 1.36
C ALA A 282 -9.69 -4.09 2.27
N SER A 283 -9.32 -2.83 2.51
CA SER A 283 -10.10 -1.87 3.30
C SER A 283 -11.45 -1.56 2.64
N ILE A 284 -11.47 -1.35 1.33
CA ILE A 284 -12.69 -1.13 0.53
C ILE A 284 -13.58 -2.38 0.54
N LEU A 285 -12.99 -3.56 0.39
CA LEU A 285 -13.73 -4.82 0.42
C LEU A 285 -14.29 -5.14 1.80
N ALA A 286 -13.62 -4.73 2.88
CA ALA A 286 -14.16 -4.82 4.23
C ALA A 286 -15.45 -4.00 4.39
N ILE A 287 -15.50 -2.80 3.80
CA ILE A 287 -16.73 -1.97 3.75
C ILE A 287 -17.82 -2.71 2.96
N LYS A 288 -17.49 -3.20 1.76
CA LYS A 288 -18.46 -3.82 0.85
C LYS A 288 -19.06 -5.10 1.42
N HIS A 289 -18.20 -5.98 1.96
CA HIS A 289 -18.61 -7.31 2.44
C HIS A 289 -19.01 -7.33 3.91
N LYS A 290 -18.85 -6.21 4.63
CA LYS A 290 -19.10 -6.12 6.08
C LYS A 290 -18.30 -7.18 6.86
N THR A 291 -17.09 -7.46 6.40
CA THR A 291 -16.22 -8.49 6.96
C THR A 291 -14.79 -7.94 7.03
N ILE A 292 -14.26 -7.90 8.24
CA ILE A 292 -12.91 -7.44 8.50
C ILE A 292 -11.96 -8.62 8.37
N PRO A 293 -10.91 -8.52 7.51
CA PRO A 293 -9.91 -9.58 7.35
C PRO A 293 -9.10 -9.75 8.63
N PRO A 294 -8.66 -10.99 8.95
CA PRO A 294 -7.93 -11.25 10.18
C PRO A 294 -6.46 -10.85 10.12
N THR A 295 -5.86 -10.70 11.30
CA THR A 295 -4.42 -10.89 11.50
C THR A 295 -4.21 -12.36 11.85
N ILE A 296 -3.76 -13.18 10.89
CA ILE A 296 -3.46 -14.59 11.16
C ILE A 296 -2.10 -14.73 11.85
N ASN A 297 -1.85 -15.90 12.44
CA ASN A 297 -0.61 -16.23 13.18
C ASN A 297 -0.39 -15.39 14.46
N LEU A 298 -1.43 -14.76 14.98
CA LEU A 298 -1.39 -14.09 16.28
C LEU A 298 -1.81 -15.08 17.37
N ASP A 299 -0.85 -15.87 17.85
CA ASP A 299 -1.08 -16.90 18.86
C ASP A 299 -0.85 -16.38 20.28
N SER A 300 0.11 -15.47 20.43
CA SER A 300 0.48 -14.88 21.71
C SER A 300 0.81 -13.40 21.53
N LEU A 301 -0.06 -12.53 22.03
CA LEU A 301 0.14 -11.09 21.92
C LEU A 301 1.43 -10.63 22.63
N ASP A 302 2.19 -9.73 21.98
CA ASP A 302 3.35 -9.10 22.60
C ASP A 302 2.91 -8.34 23.87
N PRO A 303 3.51 -8.58 25.05
CA PRO A 303 3.12 -7.94 26.31
C PRO A 303 3.31 -6.41 26.32
N LYS A 304 3.98 -5.84 25.33
CA LYS A 304 4.10 -4.40 25.12
C LYS A 304 2.84 -3.79 24.50
N LEU A 305 1.92 -4.63 24.03
CA LEU A 305 0.67 -4.22 23.37
C LEU A 305 -0.52 -4.37 24.32
N ASP A 306 -1.54 -3.54 24.13
CA ASP A 306 -2.72 -3.57 24.98
C ASP A 306 -3.65 -4.76 24.62
N PRO A 307 -3.86 -5.73 25.53
CA PRO A 307 -4.69 -6.91 25.26
C PRO A 307 -6.19 -6.62 25.13
N LYS A 308 -6.63 -5.38 25.44
CA LYS A 308 -8.05 -4.99 25.29
C LYS A 308 -8.38 -4.56 23.86
N VAL A 309 -7.37 -4.30 23.03
CA VAL A 309 -7.57 -3.92 21.63
C VAL A 309 -7.96 -5.14 20.79
N ASN A 310 -8.91 -4.97 19.90
CA ASN A 310 -9.33 -6.02 18.97
C ASN A 310 -8.42 -6.05 17.74
N TYR A 311 -7.41 -6.92 17.75
CA TYR A 311 -6.48 -7.15 16.63
C TYR A 311 -7.07 -8.03 15.53
N THR A 312 -8.34 -8.39 15.61
CA THR A 312 -9.02 -9.32 14.68
C THR A 312 -8.20 -10.61 14.50
N ALA A 313 -7.81 -11.23 15.63
CA ALA A 313 -6.86 -12.34 15.63
C ALA A 313 -7.43 -13.60 14.97
N ASN A 314 -6.66 -14.18 14.06
CA ASN A 314 -6.80 -15.50 13.43
C ASN A 314 -8.11 -15.79 12.67
N SER A 315 -9.18 -15.03 12.89
CA SER A 315 -10.45 -15.24 12.21
C SER A 315 -11.06 -13.92 11.76
N ALA A 316 -11.64 -13.90 10.56
CA ALA A 316 -12.37 -12.74 10.06
C ALA A 316 -13.59 -12.44 10.96
N GLN A 317 -13.93 -11.16 11.09
CA GLN A 317 -15.04 -10.73 11.93
C GLN A 317 -16.08 -9.97 11.09
N GLU A 318 -17.33 -10.36 11.23
CA GLU A 318 -18.45 -9.63 10.63
C GLU A 318 -18.66 -8.33 11.41
N LYS A 319 -18.61 -7.21 10.70
CA LYS A 319 -18.87 -5.87 11.23
C LYS A 319 -19.29 -4.93 10.12
N THR A 320 -20.33 -4.15 10.34
CA THR A 320 -20.65 -3.04 9.44
C THR A 320 -19.55 -2.01 9.54
N VAL A 321 -18.85 -1.77 8.43
CA VAL A 321 -17.80 -0.77 8.32
C VAL A 321 -18.33 0.40 7.50
N THR A 322 -18.43 1.57 8.13
CA THR A 322 -18.80 2.83 7.46
C THR A 322 -17.56 3.60 7.04
N TYR A 323 -16.54 3.62 7.89
CA TYR A 323 -15.27 4.25 7.60
C TYR A 323 -14.12 3.27 7.91
N SER A 324 -13.25 3.05 6.93
CA SER A 324 -12.00 2.34 7.13
C SER A 324 -10.80 3.27 6.92
N LEU A 325 -9.77 3.09 7.72
CA LEU A 325 -8.49 3.79 7.61
C LEU A 325 -7.42 2.79 7.20
N CYS A 326 -6.62 3.11 6.19
CA CYS A 326 -5.48 2.33 5.74
C CYS A 326 -4.18 3.08 6.00
N ASN A 327 -3.27 2.50 6.75
CA ASN A 327 -1.97 3.06 7.10
C ASN A 327 -0.84 2.36 6.35
N THR A 328 0.11 3.15 5.84
CA THR A 328 1.31 2.62 5.22
C THR A 328 2.51 3.48 5.62
N PHE A 329 3.55 2.84 6.18
CA PHE A 329 4.75 3.51 6.66
C PHE A 329 5.99 2.93 5.98
N GLY A 330 6.81 3.78 5.37
CA GLY A 330 7.95 3.37 4.54
C GLY A 330 9.30 3.75 5.13
N PHE A 331 10.33 3.02 4.74
CA PHE A 331 11.72 3.42 4.97
C PHE A 331 11.94 4.84 4.44
N GLY A 332 12.81 5.62 5.10
CA GLY A 332 12.92 7.06 4.88
C GLY A 332 11.96 7.86 5.75
N GLY A 333 11.11 7.18 6.55
CA GLY A 333 10.10 7.81 7.41
C GLY A 333 8.89 8.33 6.64
N HIS A 334 8.60 7.75 5.47
CA HIS A 334 7.43 8.11 4.67
C HIS A 334 6.17 7.53 5.27
N ASN A 335 5.20 8.37 5.62
CA ASN A 335 3.93 7.94 6.19
C ASN A 335 2.78 8.38 5.31
N ALA A 336 1.85 7.45 5.04
CA ALA A 336 0.62 7.68 4.30
C ALA A 336 -0.57 7.07 5.05
N SER A 337 -1.70 7.78 5.05
CA SER A 337 -2.97 7.28 5.57
C SER A 337 -4.11 7.69 4.65
N ILE A 338 -5.04 6.78 4.39
CA ILE A 338 -6.19 7.00 3.52
C ILE A 338 -7.46 6.61 4.27
N ILE A 339 -8.51 7.42 4.16
CA ILE A 339 -9.83 7.07 4.71
C ILE A 339 -10.81 6.80 3.56
N PHE A 340 -11.38 5.60 3.60
CA PHE A 340 -12.47 5.15 2.74
C PHE A 340 -13.77 5.19 3.52
N LYS A 341 -14.83 5.66 2.86
CA LYS A 341 -16.19 5.74 3.41
C LYS A 341 -17.14 4.90 2.56
N LYS A 342 -18.05 4.22 3.22
CA LYS A 342 -19.15 3.51 2.55
C LYS A 342 -19.96 4.48 1.70
N PHE A 343 -20.16 4.10 0.45
CA PHE A 343 -21.02 4.80 -0.50
C PHE A 343 -22.50 4.48 -0.26
#